data_a9e2fd120ed935166ea75c403cce973f
#
_entry.id   a9e2fd120ed935166ea75c403cce973f
#
_cell.length_a   1.000
_cell.length_b   1.000
_cell.length_c   1.000
_cell.angle_alpha   90.00
_cell.angle_beta   90.00
_cell.angle_gamma   90.00
#
_symmetry.space_group_name_H-M   'P 1'
#
loop_
_entity.id
_entity.type
_entity.pdbx_description
1 polymer ?
#
loop_
_entity_poly.entity_id
_entity_poly.type
_entity_poly.pdbx_seq_one_letter_code
_entity_poly.pdbx_strand_id
1 'polypeptide(L)'
;APTSSSTKKTQLQLEHLLLDLQMILNMLNNYDNPKLTRLLTFKFYMPKKATSLKHLQCLEEELKPLEEALNDAGDDPKTIRDLISNINVIVLELKGSETTFMCEYADETATIIEFLNRWITFCQSIISTLT
;
A
#
# COMPACT_ATOMS: atom_id res chain seq x y z
N ALA A 1 -14.84 8.80 -24.50
CA ALA A 1 -16.04 8.30 -23.86
C ALA A 1 -16.25 8.99 -22.52
N PRO A 2 -17.47 9.25 -22.12
CA PRO A 2 -17.71 9.83 -20.81
C PRO A 2 -17.23 8.88 -19.72
N THR A 3 -16.67 9.46 -18.67
CA THR A 3 -16.23 8.70 -17.52
C THR A 3 -17.44 8.08 -16.85
N SER A 4 -17.44 6.76 -16.71
CA SER A 4 -18.52 6.06 -16.02
C SER A 4 -18.43 6.30 -14.52
N SER A 5 -19.55 6.10 -13.82
CA SER A 5 -19.53 6.17 -12.35
C SER A 5 -18.60 5.12 -11.75
N SER A 6 -18.42 3.96 -12.42
CA SER A 6 -17.45 2.94 -12.00
C SER A 6 -16.02 3.46 -12.04
N THR A 7 -15.68 4.21 -13.11
CA THR A 7 -14.34 4.78 -13.24
C THR A 7 -14.11 5.84 -12.17
N LYS A 8 -15.12 6.69 -11.90
CA LYS A 8 -15.02 7.70 -10.85
C LYS A 8 -14.87 7.06 -9.48
N LYS A 9 -15.61 6.00 -9.22
CA LYS A 9 -15.52 5.27 -7.96
C LYS A 9 -14.11 4.67 -7.78
N THR A 10 -13.59 4.06 -8.84
CA THR A 10 -12.25 3.49 -8.83
C THR A 10 -11.21 4.57 -8.56
N GLN A 11 -11.34 5.73 -9.22
CA GLN A 11 -10.43 6.85 -9.01
C GLN A 11 -10.44 7.30 -7.55
N LEU A 12 -11.64 7.47 -6.96
CA LEU A 12 -11.77 7.90 -5.58
C LEU A 12 -11.15 6.88 -4.61
N GLN A 13 -11.35 5.60 -4.87
CA GLN A 13 -10.75 4.55 -4.04
C GLN A 13 -9.24 4.56 -4.12
N LEU A 14 -8.69 4.77 -5.33
CA LEU A 14 -7.24 4.89 -5.50
C LEU A 14 -6.69 6.13 -4.79
N GLU A 15 -7.42 7.24 -4.82
CA GLU A 15 -7.03 8.45 -4.10
C GLU A 15 -7.02 8.22 -2.59
N HIS A 16 -8.02 7.49 -2.06
CA HIS A 16 -8.05 7.14 -0.65
C HIS A 16 -6.89 6.22 -0.28
N LEU A 17 -6.60 5.23 -1.11
CA LEU A 17 -5.45 4.35 -0.88
C LEU A 17 -4.16 5.15 -0.86
N LEU A 18 -4.00 6.05 -1.83
CA LEU A 18 -2.83 6.92 -1.91
C LEU A 18 -2.67 7.74 -0.63
N LEU A 19 -3.75 8.36 -0.14
CA LEU A 19 -3.70 9.16 1.08
C LEU A 19 -3.33 8.31 2.30
N ASP A 20 -3.86 7.11 2.40
CA ASP A 20 -3.54 6.22 3.52
C ASP A 20 -2.06 5.83 3.51
N LEU A 21 -1.52 5.50 2.33
CA LEU A 21 -0.10 5.17 2.21
C LEU A 21 0.78 6.37 2.53
N GLN A 22 0.39 7.57 2.08
CA GLN A 22 1.10 8.81 2.38
C GLN A 22 1.04 9.14 3.87
N MET A 23 -0.07 8.84 4.52
CA MET A 23 -0.21 9.04 5.96
C MET A 23 0.81 8.19 6.73
N ILE A 24 0.97 6.93 6.33
CA ILE A 24 1.96 6.06 6.96
C ILE A 24 3.36 6.64 6.74
N LEU A 25 3.68 7.03 5.52
CA LEU A 25 4.98 7.60 5.22
C LEU A 25 5.27 8.85 6.05
N ASN A 26 4.26 9.72 6.22
CA ASN A 26 4.40 10.90 7.06
C ASN A 26 4.63 10.56 8.52
N MET A 27 4.00 9.50 9.02
CA MET A 27 4.25 9.01 10.38
C MET A 27 5.71 8.63 10.55
N LEU A 28 6.28 7.95 9.56
CA LEU A 28 7.69 7.53 9.62
C LEU A 28 8.63 8.73 9.64
N ASN A 29 8.28 9.79 8.93
CA ASN A 29 9.11 10.99 8.88
C ASN A 29 9.17 11.71 10.21
N ASN A 30 8.22 11.46 11.11
CA ASN A 30 8.16 12.06 12.44
C ASN A 30 8.85 11.21 13.51
N TYR A 31 9.38 10.05 13.15
CA TYR A 31 10.06 9.18 14.10
C TYR A 31 11.47 9.69 14.38
N ASP A 32 11.94 9.47 15.63
CA ASP A 32 13.33 9.73 15.95
C ASP A 32 14.24 8.71 15.26
N ASN A 33 15.55 8.98 15.28
CA ASN A 33 16.52 8.13 14.58
C ASN A 33 16.55 6.69 15.09
N PRO A 34 16.56 6.40 16.40
CA PRO A 34 16.54 5.01 16.87
C PRO A 34 15.32 4.24 16.40
N LYS A 35 14.16 4.87 16.46
CA LYS A 35 12.91 4.24 16.05
C LYS A 35 12.90 3.96 14.55
N LEU A 36 13.30 4.95 13.75
CA LEU A 36 13.36 4.79 12.30
C LEU A 36 14.39 3.75 11.88
N THR A 37 15.57 3.76 12.50
CA THR A 37 16.62 2.78 12.21
C THR A 37 16.13 1.36 12.45
N ARG A 38 15.41 1.15 13.55
CA ARG A 38 14.83 -0.15 13.87
C ARG A 38 13.80 -0.57 12.82
N LEU A 39 12.96 0.37 12.42
CA LEU A 39 11.93 0.11 11.42
C LEU A 39 12.53 -0.24 10.06
N LEU A 40 13.66 0.37 9.70
CA LEU A 40 14.33 0.09 8.43
C LEU A 40 14.96 -1.31 8.37
N THR A 41 15.01 -2.04 9.49
CA THR A 41 15.49 -3.43 9.48
C THR A 41 14.45 -4.40 8.93
N PHE A 42 13.18 -4.02 8.90
CA PHE A 42 12.13 -4.85 8.33
C PHE A 42 12.24 -4.87 6.81
N LYS A 43 12.02 -6.04 6.23
CA LYS A 43 12.15 -6.23 4.79
C LYS A 43 10.79 -6.56 4.19
N PHE A 44 10.50 -5.93 3.06
CA PHE A 44 9.23 -6.09 2.37
C PHE A 44 9.48 -6.61 0.96
N TYR A 45 8.60 -7.49 0.52
CA TYR A 45 8.64 -7.98 -0.85
C TYR A 45 8.02 -6.96 -1.79
N MET A 46 8.66 -6.78 -2.93
CA MET A 46 8.23 -5.82 -3.94
C MET A 46 7.64 -6.56 -5.12
N PRO A 47 6.60 -6.01 -5.78
CA PRO A 47 6.04 -6.66 -6.94
C PRO A 47 7.05 -6.64 -8.09
N LYS A 48 7.14 -7.74 -8.80
CA LYS A 48 7.96 -7.82 -9.99
C LYS A 48 7.41 -6.89 -11.08
N LYS A 49 6.08 -6.76 -11.12
CA LYS A 49 5.37 -5.89 -12.05
C LYS A 49 4.14 -5.36 -11.32
N ALA A 50 3.86 -4.07 -11.49
CA ALA A 50 2.65 -3.45 -10.92
C ALA A 50 2.15 -2.39 -11.87
N THR A 51 1.27 -2.78 -12.80
CA THR A 51 0.75 -1.92 -13.86
C THR A 51 -0.78 -1.94 -13.96
N SER A 52 -1.45 -2.80 -13.20
CA SER A 52 -2.91 -2.89 -13.22
C SER A 52 -3.43 -3.22 -11.83
N LEU A 53 -4.75 -3.08 -11.64
CA LEU A 53 -5.37 -3.23 -10.32
C LEU A 53 -5.19 -4.63 -9.73
N LYS A 54 -5.10 -5.66 -10.55
CA LYS A 54 -4.88 -7.03 -10.05
C LYS A 54 -3.56 -7.15 -9.28
N HIS A 55 -2.58 -6.32 -9.61
CA HIS A 55 -1.28 -6.36 -8.94
C HIS A 55 -1.36 -5.88 -7.48
N LEU A 56 -2.49 -5.29 -7.07
CA LEU A 56 -2.72 -4.97 -5.66
C LEU A 56 -2.73 -6.21 -4.77
N GLN A 57 -2.85 -7.39 -5.35
CA GLN A 57 -2.65 -8.63 -4.60
C GLN A 57 -1.31 -8.65 -3.89
N CYS A 58 -0.27 -8.11 -4.53
CA CYS A 58 1.06 -8.03 -3.93
C CYS A 58 1.09 -7.12 -2.71
N LEU A 59 0.35 -6.01 -2.76
CA LEU A 59 0.23 -5.12 -1.60
C LEU A 59 -0.55 -5.80 -0.49
N GLU A 60 -1.66 -6.44 -0.82
CA GLU A 60 -2.48 -7.13 0.17
C GLU A 60 -1.68 -8.14 0.98
N GLU A 61 -0.83 -8.91 0.31
CA GLU A 61 -0.06 -9.96 0.97
C GLU A 61 0.98 -9.40 1.94
N GLU A 62 1.34 -8.13 1.80
CA GLU A 62 2.33 -7.48 2.66
C GLU A 62 1.70 -6.58 3.74
N LEU A 63 0.37 -6.51 3.80
CA LEU A 63 -0.29 -5.66 4.81
C LEU A 63 -0.06 -6.16 6.24
N LYS A 64 -0.03 -7.47 6.45
CA LYS A 64 0.23 -8.01 7.78
C LYS A 64 1.66 -7.73 8.25
N PRO A 65 2.69 -7.99 7.44
CA PRO A 65 4.03 -7.56 7.81
C PRO A 65 4.14 -6.06 8.05
N LEU A 66 3.43 -5.24 7.29
CA LEU A 66 3.42 -3.79 7.47
C LEU A 66 2.84 -3.42 8.83
N GLU A 67 1.71 -4.02 9.20
CA GLU A 67 1.10 -3.80 10.51
C GLU A 67 2.05 -4.19 11.64
N GLU A 68 2.68 -5.35 11.51
CA GLU A 68 3.61 -5.85 12.52
C GLU A 68 4.80 -4.91 12.71
N ALA A 69 5.34 -4.40 11.61
CA ALA A 69 6.46 -3.47 11.65
C ALA A 69 6.07 -2.17 12.36
N LEU A 70 4.91 -1.63 12.05
CA LEU A 70 4.44 -0.39 12.67
C LEU A 70 4.11 -0.57 14.15
N ASN A 71 3.55 -1.71 14.52
CA ASN A 71 3.30 -2.03 15.93
C ASN A 71 4.61 -2.18 16.71
N ASP A 72 5.62 -2.79 16.10
CA ASP A 72 6.94 -2.94 16.72
C ASP A 72 7.60 -1.58 16.94
N ALA A 73 7.30 -0.61 16.07
CA ALA A 73 7.83 0.75 16.21
C ALA A 73 7.18 1.51 17.37
N GLY A 74 6.13 0.96 17.99
CA GLY A 74 5.53 1.56 19.17
C GLY A 74 4.40 2.53 18.92
N ASP A 75 3.84 2.51 17.72
CA ASP A 75 2.67 3.33 17.42
C ASP A 75 1.42 2.77 18.13
N ASP A 76 0.38 3.59 18.26
CA ASP A 76 -0.87 3.15 18.86
C ASP A 76 -1.44 1.96 18.07
N PRO A 77 -1.54 0.77 18.69
CA PRO A 77 -2.00 -0.43 17.96
C PRO A 77 -3.38 -0.28 17.36
N LYS A 78 -4.26 0.48 18.01
CA LYS A 78 -5.61 0.68 17.49
C LYS A 78 -5.59 1.52 16.22
N THR A 79 -4.84 2.61 16.23
CA THR A 79 -4.69 3.49 15.07
C THR A 79 -4.10 2.72 13.88
N ILE A 80 -3.06 1.93 14.14
CA ILE A 80 -2.43 1.12 13.09
C ILE A 80 -3.39 0.08 12.53
N ARG A 81 -4.11 -0.62 13.40
CA ARG A 81 -5.07 -1.62 12.97
C ARG A 81 -6.16 -1.01 12.10
N ASP A 82 -6.71 0.13 12.50
CA ASP A 82 -7.77 0.80 11.75
C ASP A 82 -7.27 1.25 10.38
N LEU A 83 -6.06 1.79 10.32
CA LEU A 83 -5.46 2.25 9.08
C LEU A 83 -5.20 1.08 8.12
N ILE A 84 -4.62 -0.01 8.62
CA ILE A 84 -4.36 -1.20 7.82
C ILE A 84 -5.68 -1.83 7.34
N SER A 85 -6.69 -1.86 8.21
CA SER A 85 -8.02 -2.37 7.85
C SER A 85 -8.64 -1.56 6.72
N ASN A 86 -8.54 -0.24 6.78
CA ASN A 86 -9.05 0.64 5.72
C ASN A 86 -8.34 0.35 4.39
N ILE A 87 -7.03 0.23 4.43
CA ILE A 87 -6.24 -0.10 3.24
C ILE A 87 -6.68 -1.46 2.68
N ASN A 88 -6.85 -2.45 3.54
CA ASN A 88 -7.25 -3.79 3.12
C ASN A 88 -8.60 -3.80 2.41
N VAL A 89 -9.58 -3.08 2.97
CA VAL A 89 -10.91 -2.99 2.35
C VAL A 89 -10.84 -2.38 0.96
N ILE A 90 -10.11 -1.28 0.83
CA ILE A 90 -9.95 -0.59 -0.47
C ILE A 90 -9.25 -1.50 -1.48
N VAL A 91 -8.19 -2.16 -1.06
CA VAL A 91 -7.44 -3.07 -1.93
C VAL A 91 -8.31 -4.22 -2.41
N LEU A 92 -9.11 -4.81 -1.52
CA LEU A 92 -10.01 -5.90 -1.90
C LEU A 92 -11.04 -5.46 -2.93
N GLU A 93 -11.60 -4.27 -2.78
CA GLU A 93 -12.56 -3.74 -3.74
C GLU A 93 -11.90 -3.44 -5.08
N LEU A 94 -10.70 -2.85 -5.07
CA LEU A 94 -10.00 -2.46 -6.28
C LEU A 94 -9.50 -3.65 -7.10
N LYS A 95 -8.96 -4.67 -6.44
CA LYS A 95 -8.43 -5.82 -7.17
C LYS A 95 -9.52 -6.77 -7.68
N GLY A 96 -10.70 -6.69 -7.08
CA GLY A 96 -11.83 -7.54 -7.45
C GLY A 96 -11.76 -8.92 -6.83
N SER A 97 -12.94 -9.57 -6.73
CA SER A 97 -13.06 -10.89 -6.10
C SER A 97 -12.81 -12.04 -7.06
N GLU A 98 -12.79 -11.78 -8.35
CA GLU A 98 -12.65 -12.83 -9.36
C GLU A 98 -11.22 -13.20 -9.66
N THR A 99 -10.28 -12.46 -9.10
CA THR A 99 -8.90 -12.65 -9.47
C THR A 99 -8.33 -13.94 -8.87
N THR A 100 -7.76 -14.77 -9.74
CA THR A 100 -6.93 -15.89 -9.36
C THR A 100 -5.46 -15.54 -9.54
N PHE A 101 -5.18 -14.26 -9.68
CA PHE A 101 -3.83 -13.76 -9.91
C PHE A 101 -2.90 -14.14 -8.77
N MET A 102 -1.80 -14.77 -9.11
CA MET A 102 -0.74 -15.07 -8.15
C MET A 102 0.33 -13.99 -8.26
N CYS A 103 0.63 -13.35 -7.14
CA CYS A 103 1.64 -12.31 -7.13
C CYS A 103 3.02 -12.88 -7.40
N GLU A 104 3.76 -12.20 -8.27
CA GLU A 104 5.17 -12.49 -8.50
C GLU A 104 5.99 -11.37 -7.87
N TYR A 105 6.96 -11.77 -7.06
CA TYR A 105 7.82 -10.82 -6.35
C TYR A 105 9.18 -10.70 -7.01
N ALA A 106 9.76 -9.51 -6.90
CA ALA A 106 11.15 -9.28 -7.30
C ALA A 106 12.09 -10.08 -6.40
N ASP A 107 13.30 -10.32 -6.88
CA ASP A 107 14.27 -11.11 -6.13
C ASP A 107 14.77 -10.38 -4.89
N GLU A 108 14.82 -9.05 -4.94
CA GLU A 108 15.33 -8.25 -3.82
C GLU A 108 14.17 -7.71 -2.98
N THR A 109 14.38 -7.69 -1.65
CA THR A 109 13.45 -7.05 -0.74
C THR A 109 13.78 -5.56 -0.60
N ALA A 110 12.88 -4.82 0.03
CA ALA A 110 13.00 -3.37 0.16
C ALA A 110 12.72 -2.94 1.60
N THR A 111 13.16 -1.74 1.96
CA THR A 111 12.79 -1.12 3.23
C THR A 111 11.32 -0.71 3.18
N ILE A 112 10.76 -0.40 4.37
CA ILE A 112 9.39 0.09 4.45
C ILE A 112 9.19 1.37 3.64
N ILE A 113 10.20 2.25 3.62
CA ILE A 113 10.11 3.52 2.88
C ILE A 113 10.05 3.25 1.38
N GLU A 114 10.90 2.38 0.88
CA GLU A 114 10.91 1.99 -0.53
C GLU A 114 9.59 1.29 -0.91
N PHE A 115 9.10 0.44 -0.03
CA PHE A 115 7.84 -0.28 -0.22
C PHE A 115 6.66 0.70 -0.34
N LEU A 116 6.54 1.63 0.59
CA LEU A 116 5.47 2.63 0.56
C LEU A 116 5.56 3.50 -0.69
N ASN A 117 6.75 3.96 -1.03
CA ASN A 117 6.95 4.78 -2.22
C ASN A 117 6.58 4.03 -3.51
N ARG A 118 6.86 2.73 -3.57
CA ARG A 118 6.50 1.93 -4.74
C ARG A 118 4.98 1.90 -4.93
N TRP A 119 4.24 1.69 -3.84
CA TRP A 119 2.78 1.62 -3.92
C TRP A 119 2.13 2.99 -4.09
N ILE A 120 2.73 4.04 -3.54
CA ILE A 120 2.31 5.42 -3.80
C ILE A 120 2.45 5.73 -5.30
N THR A 121 3.59 5.40 -5.88
CA THR A 121 3.83 5.58 -7.31
C THR A 121 2.84 4.79 -8.15
N PHE A 122 2.54 3.56 -7.74
CA PHE A 122 1.52 2.74 -8.38
C PHE A 122 0.17 3.45 -8.43
N CYS A 123 -0.29 3.95 -7.28
CA CYS A 123 -1.58 4.66 -7.22
C CYS A 123 -1.59 5.87 -8.14
N GLN A 124 -0.54 6.68 -8.11
CA GLN A 124 -0.42 7.85 -8.97
C GLN A 124 -0.46 7.49 -10.44
N SER A 125 0.22 6.40 -10.81
CA SER A 125 0.27 5.94 -12.19
C SER A 125 -1.11 5.50 -12.68
N ILE A 126 -1.83 4.71 -11.88
CA ILE A 126 -3.16 4.25 -12.26
C ILE A 126 -4.15 5.42 -12.34
N ILE A 127 -4.12 6.32 -11.36
CA ILE A 127 -4.98 7.51 -11.35
C ILE A 127 -4.73 8.31 -12.64
N SER A 128 -3.48 8.47 -13.03
CA SER A 128 -3.11 9.18 -14.25
C SER A 128 -3.75 8.58 -15.49
N THR A 129 -3.92 7.26 -15.54
CA THR A 129 -4.56 6.61 -16.69
C THR A 129 -6.07 6.79 -16.70
N LEU A 130 -6.67 7.15 -15.56
CA LEU A 130 -8.13 7.31 -15.44
C LEU A 130 -8.60 8.75 -15.66
N THR A 131 -7.70 9.71 -15.67
CA THR A 131 -8.03 11.14 -15.80
C THR A 131 -7.81 11.71 -17.20
#